data_f1ba7f554fb7b626eda9572e62e996c4
#
_entry.id   f1ba7f554fb7b626eda9572e62e996c4
#
_cell.length_a   1.000
_cell.length_b   1.000
_cell.length_c   1.000
_cell.angle_alpha   90.00
_cell.angle_beta   90.00
_cell.angle_gamma   90.00
#
_symmetry.space_group_name_H-M   'P 1'
#
loop_
_entity.id
_entity.type
_entity.pdbx_description
1 polymer ?
#
loop_
_entity_poly.entity_id
_entity_poly.type
_entity_poly.pdbx_seq_one_letter_code
_entity_poly.pdbx_strand_id
1 'polypeptide(L)'
;MVCKSAPEIEISIDGGDEKLLRFDVQCLAELQEIEGGLKALFKMPVPEQAAQLVYAAGKNHNDNFTLEDAKKMVCCMDIASVQEIIKTFSESTGSSTDLCNDFTKKLLAQMLK
;
A
#
# COMPACT_ATOMS: atom_id res chain seq x y z
N MET A 1 8.07 -20.26 -16.60
CA MET A 1 7.92 -18.90 -16.06
C MET A 1 8.36 -18.86 -14.60
N VAL A 2 9.19 -17.90 -14.26
CA VAL A 2 9.63 -17.73 -12.88
C VAL A 2 8.85 -16.57 -12.26
N CYS A 3 8.13 -16.86 -11.17
CA CYS A 3 7.36 -15.85 -10.47
C CYS A 3 8.19 -15.28 -9.32
N LYS A 4 8.14 -13.97 -9.14
CA LYS A 4 8.79 -13.30 -8.01
C LYS A 4 7.88 -13.31 -6.80
N SER A 5 8.46 -13.44 -5.61
CA SER A 5 7.71 -13.27 -4.38
C SER A 5 7.29 -11.81 -4.22
N ALA A 6 6.13 -11.60 -3.60
CA ALA A 6 5.64 -10.25 -3.31
C ALA A 6 6.60 -9.53 -2.35
N PRO A 7 6.80 -8.21 -2.53
CA PRO A 7 7.60 -7.43 -1.58
C PRO A 7 6.99 -7.43 -0.19
N GLU A 8 7.83 -7.48 0.82
CA GLU A 8 7.42 -7.44 2.22
C GLU A 8 8.16 -6.32 2.94
N ILE A 9 7.47 -5.64 3.85
CA ILE A 9 8.06 -4.63 4.73
C ILE A 9 7.60 -4.95 6.15
N GLU A 10 8.53 -4.99 7.08
CA GLU A 10 8.19 -5.07 8.50
C GLU A 10 8.26 -3.67 9.09
N ILE A 11 7.20 -3.25 9.77
CA ILE A 11 7.15 -1.94 10.40
C ILE A 11 6.86 -2.07 11.90
N SER A 12 7.52 -1.23 12.69
CA SER A 12 7.21 -1.06 14.10
C SER A 12 7.33 0.42 14.45
N ILE A 13 6.48 0.89 15.35
CA ILE A 13 6.48 2.28 15.77
C ILE A 13 6.97 2.33 17.23
N ASP A 14 8.07 3.04 17.44
CA ASP A 14 8.64 3.29 18.79
C ASP A 14 8.79 2.03 19.64
N GLY A 15 9.24 0.94 19.03
CA GLY A 15 9.45 -0.31 19.75
C GLY A 15 8.19 -1.09 20.04
N GLY A 16 7.06 -0.73 19.42
CA GLY A 16 5.82 -1.49 19.51
C GLY A 16 5.89 -2.80 18.72
N ASP A 17 4.76 -3.49 18.66
CA ASP A 17 4.66 -4.74 17.93
C ASP A 17 4.99 -4.54 16.45
N GLU A 18 5.76 -5.47 15.89
CA GLU A 18 6.06 -5.47 14.48
C GLU A 18 4.83 -5.91 13.70
N LYS A 19 4.56 -5.21 12.59
CA LYS A 19 3.51 -5.57 11.65
C LYS A 19 4.14 -5.91 10.30
N LEU A 20 3.72 -7.03 9.72
CA LEU A 20 4.20 -7.44 8.40
C LEU A 20 3.25 -6.90 7.34
N LEU A 21 3.81 -6.18 6.39
CA LEU A 21 3.08 -5.71 5.20
C LEU A 21 3.58 -6.50 4.00
N ARG A 22 2.65 -7.10 3.28
CA ARG A 22 2.98 -7.84 2.07
C ARG A 22 2.13 -7.32 0.91
N PHE A 23 2.80 -6.87 -0.14
CA PHE A 23 2.14 -6.29 -1.31
C PHE A 23 1.90 -7.37 -2.37
N ASP A 24 0.96 -8.25 -2.08
CA ASP A 24 0.59 -9.38 -2.92
C ASP A 24 -0.76 -9.14 -3.61
N VAL A 25 -1.24 -10.16 -4.30
CA VAL A 25 -2.54 -10.09 -4.99
C VAL A 25 -3.69 -9.86 -4.02
N GLN A 26 -3.60 -10.39 -2.80
CA GLN A 26 -4.63 -10.16 -1.78
C GLN A 26 -4.68 -8.70 -1.37
N CYS A 27 -3.52 -8.04 -1.26
CA CYS A 27 -3.45 -6.62 -0.99
C CYS A 27 -4.18 -5.83 -2.09
N LEU A 28 -3.91 -6.15 -3.34
CA LEU A 28 -4.57 -5.49 -4.47
C LEU A 28 -6.07 -5.72 -4.44
N ALA A 29 -6.51 -6.94 -4.14
CA ALA A 29 -7.94 -7.27 -4.06
C ALA A 29 -8.64 -6.45 -2.97
N GLU A 30 -8.01 -6.32 -1.80
CA GLU A 30 -8.55 -5.50 -0.71
C GLU A 30 -8.67 -4.02 -1.12
N LEU A 31 -7.69 -3.51 -1.85
CA LEU A 31 -7.73 -2.13 -2.33
C LEU A 31 -8.85 -1.92 -3.34
N GLN A 32 -9.13 -2.92 -4.16
CA GLN A 32 -10.21 -2.84 -5.14
C GLN A 32 -11.60 -2.86 -4.50
N GLU A 33 -11.72 -3.37 -3.28
CA GLU A 33 -12.98 -3.38 -2.53
C GLU A 33 -13.31 -2.04 -1.88
N ILE A 34 -12.36 -1.10 -1.84
CA ILE A 34 -12.62 0.26 -1.36
C ILE A 34 -13.71 0.89 -2.23
N GLU A 35 -14.64 1.61 -1.61
CA GLU A 35 -15.69 2.32 -2.34
C GLU A 35 -15.07 3.26 -3.38
N GLY A 36 -15.42 3.07 -4.64
CA GLY A 36 -14.82 3.80 -5.76
C GLY A 36 -13.55 3.16 -6.30
N GLY A 37 -13.06 2.07 -5.69
CA GLY A 37 -11.93 1.29 -6.17
C GLY A 37 -10.61 2.04 -6.13
N LEU A 38 -9.69 1.63 -6.99
CA LEU A 38 -8.34 2.23 -7.04
C LEU A 38 -8.36 3.71 -7.41
N LYS A 39 -9.34 4.14 -8.21
CA LYS A 39 -9.48 5.56 -8.54
C LYS A 39 -9.70 6.40 -7.29
N ALA A 40 -10.57 5.93 -6.39
CA ALA A 40 -10.83 6.62 -5.14
C ALA A 40 -9.58 6.65 -4.26
N LEU A 41 -8.83 5.54 -4.21
CA LEU A 41 -7.59 5.47 -3.46
C LEU A 41 -6.61 6.55 -3.91
N PHE A 42 -6.43 6.70 -5.22
CA PHE A 42 -5.47 7.66 -5.76
C PHE A 42 -5.90 9.12 -5.62
N LYS A 43 -7.18 9.36 -5.33
CA LYS A 43 -7.68 10.71 -5.05
C LYS A 43 -7.59 11.09 -3.58
N MET A 44 -7.30 10.13 -2.72
CA MET A 44 -7.18 10.39 -1.28
C MET A 44 -5.94 11.21 -0.97
N PRO A 45 -5.97 12.04 0.09
CA PRO A 45 -4.75 12.65 0.61
C PRO A 45 -3.70 11.60 0.93
N VAL A 46 -2.42 11.96 0.85
CA VAL A 46 -1.31 11.01 1.06
C VAL A 46 -1.44 10.22 2.37
N PRO A 47 -1.76 10.82 3.53
CA PRO A 47 -1.90 10.04 4.75
C PRO A 47 -3.00 8.98 4.68
N GLU A 48 -4.14 9.29 4.08
CA GLU A 48 -5.23 8.34 3.93
C GLU A 48 -4.86 7.23 2.93
N GLN A 49 -4.24 7.60 1.83
CA GLN A 49 -3.76 6.64 0.83
C GLN A 49 -2.78 5.66 1.46
N ALA A 50 -1.81 6.17 2.21
CA ALA A 50 -0.83 5.34 2.91
C ALA A 50 -1.50 4.41 3.94
N ALA A 51 -2.48 4.92 4.68
CA ALA A 51 -3.21 4.11 5.66
C ALA A 51 -3.95 2.96 4.99
N GLN A 52 -4.60 3.20 3.85
CA GLN A 52 -5.26 2.14 3.11
C GLN A 52 -4.27 1.09 2.60
N LEU A 53 -3.11 1.53 2.11
CA LEU A 53 -2.06 0.61 1.66
C LEU A 53 -1.54 -0.25 2.80
N VAL A 54 -1.27 0.35 3.94
CA VAL A 54 -0.80 -0.36 5.13
C VAL A 54 -1.84 -1.38 5.59
N TYR A 55 -3.10 -0.97 5.67
CA TYR A 55 -4.17 -1.87 6.07
C TYR A 55 -4.32 -3.04 5.11
N ALA A 56 -4.39 -2.76 3.81
CA ALA A 56 -4.58 -3.81 2.80
C ALA A 56 -3.40 -4.78 2.77
N ALA A 57 -2.18 -4.28 2.94
CA ALA A 57 -0.99 -5.12 2.93
C ALA A 57 -0.82 -5.92 4.23
N GLY A 58 -1.35 -5.43 5.34
CA GLY A 58 -1.16 -6.05 6.65
C GLY A 58 -2.33 -6.87 7.16
N LYS A 59 -3.53 -6.66 6.66
CA LYS A 59 -4.75 -7.28 7.17
C LYS A 59 -4.68 -8.81 7.23
N ASN A 60 -4.14 -9.44 6.21
CA ASN A 60 -4.11 -10.90 6.09
C ASN A 60 -2.88 -11.53 6.74
N HIS A 61 -1.96 -10.73 7.25
CA HIS A 61 -0.68 -11.18 7.80
C HIS A 61 -0.46 -10.81 9.26
N ASN A 62 -1.42 -10.11 9.87
CA ASN A 62 -1.35 -9.70 11.27
C ASN A 62 -2.73 -9.90 11.91
N ASP A 63 -2.73 -10.46 13.11
CA ASP A 63 -3.97 -10.70 13.83
C ASP A 63 -4.57 -9.38 14.34
N ASN A 64 -5.89 -9.24 14.21
CA ASN A 64 -6.63 -8.09 14.75
C ASN A 64 -6.16 -6.73 14.24
N PHE A 65 -5.59 -6.69 13.05
CA PHE A 65 -5.13 -5.44 12.45
C PHE A 65 -6.30 -4.72 11.78
N THR A 66 -6.59 -3.50 12.23
CA THR A 66 -7.73 -2.70 11.73
C THR A 66 -7.25 -1.50 10.94
N LEU A 67 -8.17 -0.89 10.18
CA LEU A 67 -7.87 0.34 9.46
C LEU A 67 -7.47 1.48 10.40
N GLU A 68 -8.09 1.55 11.59
CA GLU A 68 -7.71 2.55 12.58
C GLU A 68 -6.28 2.36 13.06
N ASP A 69 -5.86 1.11 13.25
CA ASP A 69 -4.48 0.80 13.61
C ASP A 69 -3.52 1.29 12.52
N ALA A 70 -3.87 1.06 11.27
CA ALA A 70 -3.08 1.52 10.13
C ALA A 70 -2.99 3.04 10.09
N LYS A 71 -4.10 3.74 10.32
CA LYS A 71 -4.13 5.21 10.38
C LYS A 71 -3.22 5.75 11.49
N LYS A 72 -3.29 5.14 12.66
CA LYS A 72 -2.43 5.54 13.79
C LYS A 72 -0.95 5.33 13.46
N MET A 73 -0.62 4.21 12.84
CA MET A 73 0.77 3.92 12.45
C MET A 73 1.28 4.95 11.44
N VAL A 74 0.48 5.25 10.43
CA VAL A 74 0.86 6.23 9.40
C VAL A 74 1.05 7.62 10.01
N CYS A 75 0.20 8.01 10.95
CA CYS A 75 0.33 9.32 11.62
C CYS A 75 1.61 9.41 12.46
N CYS A 76 2.17 8.29 12.88
CA CYS A 76 3.41 8.26 13.67
C CYS A 76 4.66 8.09 12.81
N MET A 77 4.50 7.81 11.51
CA MET A 77 5.62 7.62 10.59
C MET A 77 6.21 8.94 10.13
N ASP A 78 7.52 8.91 9.86
CA ASP A 78 8.14 10.02 9.16
C ASP A 78 7.77 9.98 7.66
N ILE A 79 8.00 11.09 6.97
CA ILE A 79 7.63 11.22 5.56
C ILE A 79 8.36 10.19 4.69
N ALA A 80 9.63 9.94 4.99
CA ALA A 80 10.44 9.00 4.22
C ALA A 80 9.87 7.57 4.30
N SER A 81 9.38 7.16 5.47
CA SER A 81 8.75 5.85 5.65
C SER A 81 7.46 5.72 4.85
N VAL A 82 6.63 6.76 4.87
CA VAL A 82 5.38 6.78 4.09
C VAL A 82 5.70 6.68 2.60
N GLN A 83 6.69 7.43 2.11
CA GLN A 83 7.10 7.37 0.72
C GLN A 83 7.63 5.99 0.33
N GLU A 84 8.35 5.34 1.22
CA GLU A 84 8.88 4.00 0.97
C GLU A 84 7.75 2.97 0.81
N ILE A 85 6.70 3.07 1.62
CA ILE A 85 5.53 2.20 1.51
C ILE A 85 4.85 2.39 0.16
N ILE A 86 4.60 3.63 -0.23
CA ILE A 86 3.96 3.95 -1.51
C ILE A 86 4.83 3.48 -2.68
N LYS A 87 6.13 3.70 -2.59
CA LYS A 87 7.09 3.28 -3.61
C LYS A 87 7.10 1.75 -3.77
N THR A 88 7.12 1.02 -2.66
CA THR A 88 7.12 -0.44 -2.68
C THR A 88 5.86 -0.97 -3.33
N PHE A 89 4.70 -0.39 -3.01
CA PHE A 89 3.46 -0.75 -3.67
C PHE A 89 3.53 -0.50 -5.17
N SER A 90 4.00 0.68 -5.57
CA SER A 90 4.12 1.06 -6.99
C SER A 90 5.04 0.10 -7.74
N GLU A 91 6.17 -0.27 -7.15
CA GLU A 91 7.10 -1.23 -7.75
C GLU A 91 6.48 -2.62 -7.87
N SER A 92 5.68 -3.04 -6.88
CA SER A 92 5.04 -4.35 -6.92
C SER A 92 4.00 -4.44 -8.04
N THR A 93 3.35 -3.33 -8.38
CA THR A 93 2.38 -3.29 -9.47
C THR A 93 3.03 -3.01 -10.82
N GLY A 94 4.15 -2.30 -10.85
CA GLY A 94 4.81 -1.85 -12.08
C GLY A 94 5.85 -2.78 -12.66
N SER A 95 6.18 -3.87 -11.97
CA SER A 95 7.37 -4.66 -12.32
C SER A 95 7.14 -5.76 -13.34
N SER A 96 5.92 -6.03 -13.79
CA SER A 96 5.69 -7.28 -14.51
C SER A 96 5.02 -7.20 -15.88
N THR A 97 4.35 -6.12 -16.27
CA THR A 97 3.69 -6.07 -17.58
C THR A 97 3.41 -4.63 -18.03
N ASP A 98 3.12 -4.49 -19.35
CA ASP A 98 2.68 -3.22 -19.93
C ASP A 98 1.41 -2.70 -19.27
N LEU A 99 0.55 -3.59 -18.81
CA LEU A 99 -0.67 -3.22 -18.10
C LEU A 99 -0.34 -2.45 -16.81
N CYS A 100 0.67 -2.89 -16.10
CA CYS A 100 1.14 -2.22 -14.89
C CYS A 100 1.77 -0.86 -15.21
N ASN A 101 2.45 -0.74 -16.36
CA ASN A 101 2.98 0.54 -16.81
C ASN A 101 1.86 1.53 -17.11
N ASP A 102 0.77 1.09 -17.76
CA ASP A 102 -0.40 1.93 -17.99
C ASP A 102 -1.02 2.40 -16.68
N PHE A 103 -1.12 1.49 -15.71
CA PHE A 103 -1.63 1.80 -14.39
C PHE A 103 -0.77 2.88 -13.72
N THR A 104 0.55 2.72 -13.78
CA THR A 104 1.50 3.68 -13.20
C THR A 104 1.37 5.04 -13.89
N LYS A 105 1.25 5.07 -15.21
CA LYS A 105 1.05 6.32 -15.96
C LYS A 105 -0.23 7.02 -15.57
N LYS A 106 -1.32 6.28 -15.43
CA LYS A 106 -2.60 6.85 -14.98
C LYS A 106 -2.51 7.40 -13.57
N LEU A 107 -1.82 6.69 -12.70
CA LEU A 107 -1.58 7.13 -11.33
C LEU A 107 -0.82 8.45 -11.32
N LEU A 108 0.29 8.54 -12.06
CA LEU A 108 1.08 9.75 -12.15
C LEU A 108 0.29 10.92 -12.74
N ALA A 109 -0.50 10.66 -13.77
CA ALA A 109 -1.33 11.69 -14.38
C ALA A 109 -2.36 12.24 -13.40
N GLN A 110 -2.92 11.40 -12.53
CA GLN A 110 -3.87 11.83 -11.52
C GLN A 110 -3.20 12.60 -10.38
N MET A 111 -1.98 12.22 -10.03
CA MET A 111 -1.23 12.90 -8.97
C MET A 111 -0.76 14.29 -9.39
N LEU A 112 -0.62 14.54 -10.69
CA LEU A 112 -0.15 15.81 -11.22
C LEU A 112 -1.27 16.81 -11.49
N LYS A 113 -2.50 16.42 -11.29
CA LYS A 113 -3.66 17.31 -11.50
C LYS A 113 -4.08 18.01 -10.23
#